data_1776402a20438f06e478e3d57337e532
#
_entry.id   1776402a20438f06e478e3d57337e532
#
_cell.length_a   1.000
_cell.length_b   1.000
_cell.length_c   1.000
_cell.angle_alpha   90.00
_cell.angle_beta   90.00
_cell.angle_gamma   90.00
#
_symmetry.space_group_name_H-M   'P 1'
#
loop_
_entity.id
_entity.type
_entity.pdbx_description
1 polymer ?
#
loop_
_entity_poly.entity_id
_entity_poly.type
_entity_poly.pdbx_seq_one_letter_code
_entity_poly.pdbx_strand_id
1 'polypeptide(L)'
;MTLSSKLLLLLTLLLSMIPAASFAGSVTKDGYYNGIKLCGKVKVVKSFADIKVQVVKSFPDLKVKKVNAFPDQIGEWQFVDSFPDFTIQFVDSFPDIKIQYVNSFPGVSN
;
A
#
# COMPACT_ATOMS: atom_id res chain seq x y z
N MET A 1 24.05 -37.89 -13.16
CA MET A 1 24.33 -36.80 -14.09
C MET A 1 23.11 -35.98 -14.42
N THR A 2 22.02 -36.60 -14.80
CA THR A 2 20.78 -35.88 -15.10
C THR A 2 20.16 -35.23 -13.88
N LEU A 3 20.43 -35.74 -12.69
CA LEU A 3 19.91 -35.19 -11.43
C LEU A 3 20.46 -33.83 -11.09
N SER A 4 21.75 -33.59 -11.35
CA SER A 4 22.37 -32.30 -11.02
C SER A 4 21.89 -31.18 -11.94
N SER A 5 21.61 -31.48 -13.22
CA SER A 5 21.04 -30.48 -14.13
C SER A 5 19.64 -30.08 -13.75
N LYS A 6 18.82 -31.01 -13.27
CA LYS A 6 17.47 -30.74 -12.82
C LYS A 6 17.44 -29.90 -11.55
N LEU A 7 18.38 -30.17 -10.65
CA LEU A 7 18.53 -29.38 -9.43
C LEU A 7 18.94 -27.95 -9.73
N LEU A 8 19.84 -27.76 -10.70
CA LEU A 8 20.24 -26.41 -11.11
C LEU A 8 19.09 -25.61 -11.71
N LEU A 9 18.26 -26.26 -12.50
CA LEU A 9 17.10 -25.59 -13.09
C LEU A 9 16.11 -25.14 -12.04
N LEU A 10 15.86 -25.95 -11.03
CA LEU A 10 14.98 -25.59 -9.92
C LEU A 10 15.50 -24.40 -9.13
N LEU A 11 16.79 -24.37 -8.87
CA LEU A 11 17.41 -23.25 -8.16
C LEU A 11 17.29 -21.96 -8.95
N THR A 12 17.45 -22.01 -10.24
CA THR A 12 17.35 -20.83 -11.10
C THR A 12 15.94 -20.28 -11.11
N LEU A 13 14.95 -21.14 -11.10
CA LEU A 13 13.54 -20.72 -11.03
C LEU A 13 13.23 -20.03 -9.71
N LEU A 14 13.70 -20.55 -8.60
CA LEU A 14 13.52 -19.94 -7.29
C LEU A 14 14.15 -18.57 -7.21
N LEU A 15 15.33 -18.39 -7.75
CA LEU A 15 16.01 -17.11 -7.77
C LEU A 15 15.29 -16.08 -8.61
N SER A 16 14.66 -16.47 -9.71
CA SER A 16 13.95 -15.52 -10.56
C SER A 16 12.66 -15.02 -9.94
N MET A 17 12.09 -15.72 -8.96
CA MET A 17 10.90 -15.29 -8.28
C MET A 17 11.16 -14.28 -7.15
N ILE A 18 12.36 -14.30 -6.58
CA ILE A 18 12.72 -13.39 -5.48
C ILE A 18 12.71 -11.91 -5.90
N PRO A 19 13.28 -11.52 -7.04
CA PRO A 19 13.23 -10.12 -7.46
C PRO A 19 11.81 -9.59 -7.70
N ALA A 20 10.90 -10.45 -8.16
CA ALA A 20 9.52 -10.03 -8.37
C ALA A 20 8.83 -9.63 -7.07
N ALA A 21 9.16 -10.29 -5.97
CA ALA A 21 8.60 -9.97 -4.67
C ALA A 21 9.05 -8.61 -4.14
N SER A 22 10.22 -8.11 -4.57
CA SER A 22 10.75 -6.84 -4.09
C SER A 22 10.01 -5.61 -4.62
N PHE A 23 9.14 -5.77 -5.63
CA PHE A 23 8.34 -4.67 -6.17
C PHE A 23 6.96 -4.56 -5.52
N ALA A 24 6.71 -5.33 -4.46
CA ALA A 24 5.40 -5.38 -3.83
C ALA A 24 5.07 -4.14 -3.00
N GLY A 25 5.96 -3.14 -2.89
CA GLY A 25 5.78 -2.00 -2.00
C GLY A 25 5.26 -0.73 -2.63
N SER A 26 4.83 -0.74 -3.90
CA SER A 26 4.40 0.49 -4.55
C SER A 26 2.89 0.52 -4.74
N VAL A 27 2.34 1.74 -4.81
CA VAL A 27 0.93 1.97 -5.14
C VAL A 27 0.75 1.79 -6.64
N THR A 28 -0.24 1.00 -7.03
CA THR A 28 -0.54 0.77 -8.44
C THR A 28 -1.30 1.97 -9.02
N LYS A 29 -1.35 2.05 -10.35
CA LYS A 29 -2.03 3.15 -11.04
C LYS A 29 -3.53 3.18 -10.76
N ASP A 30 -4.13 2.02 -10.51
CA ASP A 30 -5.54 1.91 -10.18
C ASP A 30 -5.83 2.06 -8.68
N GLY A 31 -4.82 2.39 -7.88
CA GLY A 31 -5.04 2.79 -6.50
C GLY A 31 -5.02 1.66 -5.48
N TYR A 32 -4.21 0.64 -5.71
CA TYR A 32 -4.06 -0.48 -4.79
C TYR A 32 -2.65 -0.51 -4.20
N TYR A 33 -2.56 -0.93 -2.97
CA TYR A 33 -1.30 -1.27 -2.33
C TYR A 33 -1.42 -2.69 -1.79
N ASN A 34 -0.59 -3.58 -2.30
CA ASN A 34 -0.51 -4.98 -1.83
C ASN A 34 -1.89 -5.64 -1.81
N GLY A 35 -2.70 -5.39 -2.84
CA GLY A 35 -4.05 -5.93 -2.95
C GLY A 35 -5.12 -5.18 -2.18
N ILE A 36 -4.76 -4.13 -1.45
CA ILE A 36 -5.71 -3.32 -0.68
C ILE A 36 -6.12 -2.11 -1.53
N LYS A 37 -7.41 -1.96 -1.78
CA LYS A 37 -7.95 -0.79 -2.45
C LYS A 37 -7.84 0.41 -1.52
N LEU A 38 -7.23 1.50 -1.99
CA LEU A 38 -6.89 2.64 -1.14
C LEU A 38 -8.02 3.66 -1.06
N CYS A 39 -9.21 3.18 -0.73
CA CYS A 39 -10.35 3.99 -0.35
C CYS A 39 -11.18 3.22 0.67
N GLY A 40 -11.98 3.93 1.43
CA GLY A 40 -12.88 3.27 2.36
C GLY A 40 -12.71 3.72 3.79
N LYS A 41 -13.18 2.90 4.69
CA LYS A 41 -13.11 3.13 6.13
C LYS A 41 -11.74 2.71 6.64
N VAL A 42 -11.07 3.62 7.34
CA VAL A 42 -9.69 3.45 7.77
C VAL A 42 -9.59 3.63 9.27
N LYS A 43 -8.94 2.69 9.94
CA LYS A 43 -8.67 2.80 11.36
C LYS A 43 -7.19 2.98 11.60
N VAL A 44 -6.83 3.93 12.45
CA VAL A 44 -5.44 4.15 12.88
C VAL A 44 -5.14 3.22 14.05
N VAL A 45 -4.08 2.44 13.93
CA VAL A 45 -3.62 1.53 14.97
C VAL A 45 -2.17 1.81 15.31
N LYS A 46 -1.71 1.31 16.45
CA LYS A 46 -0.33 1.51 16.92
C LYS A 46 0.61 0.39 16.53
N SER A 47 0.07 -0.76 16.13
CA SER A 47 0.87 -1.91 15.73
C SER A 47 0.04 -2.84 14.86
N PHE A 48 0.74 -3.67 14.10
CA PHE A 48 0.12 -4.68 13.22
C PHE A 48 -0.85 -4.08 12.22
N ALA A 49 -0.54 -2.89 11.70
CA ALA A 49 -1.36 -2.26 10.66
C ALA A 49 -1.19 -2.98 9.34
N ASP A 50 -2.21 -2.88 8.50
CA ASP A 50 -2.11 -3.34 7.12
C ASP A 50 -1.10 -2.52 6.33
N ILE A 51 -1.04 -1.21 6.60
CA ILE A 51 -0.20 -0.28 5.84
C ILE A 51 0.46 0.71 6.81
N LYS A 52 1.77 0.90 6.68
CA LYS A 52 2.51 1.96 7.37
C LYS A 52 2.51 3.20 6.48
N VAL A 53 2.11 4.32 7.03
CA VAL A 53 1.83 5.53 6.27
C VAL A 53 2.65 6.69 6.84
N GLN A 54 3.31 7.43 5.96
CA GLN A 54 3.99 8.68 6.31
C GLN A 54 3.26 9.83 5.64
N VAL A 55 2.92 10.86 6.41
CA VAL A 55 2.31 12.09 5.87
C VAL A 55 3.43 12.98 5.38
N VAL A 56 3.36 13.40 4.13
CA VAL A 56 4.36 14.26 3.50
C VAL A 56 3.70 15.52 2.93
N LYS A 57 4.53 16.53 2.65
CA LYS A 57 4.07 17.79 2.04
C LYS A 57 4.28 17.81 0.54
N SER A 58 5.10 16.91 0.01
CA SER A 58 5.40 16.86 -1.42
C SER A 58 5.76 15.44 -1.82
N PHE A 59 5.57 15.15 -3.09
CA PHE A 59 5.88 13.85 -3.69
C PHE A 59 5.23 12.66 -2.98
N PRO A 60 3.91 12.70 -2.72
CA PRO A 60 3.23 11.56 -2.14
C PRO A 60 3.04 10.43 -3.15
N ASP A 61 2.81 9.23 -2.65
CA ASP A 61 2.33 8.13 -3.47
C ASP A 61 0.83 8.22 -3.71
N LEU A 62 0.11 8.77 -2.72
CA LEU A 62 -1.35 8.89 -2.76
C LEU A 62 -1.77 10.22 -2.15
N LYS A 63 -2.68 10.91 -2.80
CA LYS A 63 -3.35 12.09 -2.26
C LYS A 63 -4.62 11.63 -1.57
N VAL A 64 -4.77 11.98 -0.29
CA VAL A 64 -5.86 11.52 0.56
C VAL A 64 -6.77 12.67 0.92
N LYS A 65 -8.05 12.49 0.66
CA LYS A 65 -9.10 13.40 1.11
C LYS A 65 -9.88 12.71 2.22
N LYS A 66 -9.94 13.36 3.39
CA LYS A 66 -10.76 12.87 4.49
C LYS A 66 -12.22 13.16 4.20
N VAL A 67 -13.06 12.15 4.30
CA VAL A 67 -14.50 12.28 4.08
C VAL A 67 -15.26 11.76 5.30
N ASN A 68 -16.50 12.21 5.48
CA ASN A 68 -17.33 11.77 6.59
C ASN A 68 -18.30 10.65 6.19
N ALA A 69 -18.43 10.39 4.90
CA ALA A 69 -19.34 9.36 4.38
C ALA A 69 -18.96 9.05 2.93
N PHE A 70 -19.35 7.87 2.49
CA PHE A 70 -19.23 7.43 1.10
C PHE A 70 -17.80 7.55 0.55
N PRO A 71 -16.82 6.88 1.18
CA PRO A 71 -15.43 6.92 0.70
C PRO A 71 -15.26 5.96 -0.48
N ASP A 72 -15.81 6.32 -1.64
CA ASP A 72 -15.95 5.40 -2.77
C ASP A 72 -14.83 5.53 -3.79
N GLN A 73 -14.14 6.68 -3.82
CA GLN A 73 -13.09 6.94 -4.81
C GLN A 73 -11.72 6.73 -4.18
N ILE A 74 -10.76 6.29 -5.01
CA ILE A 74 -9.37 6.12 -4.54
C ILE A 74 -8.89 7.42 -3.89
N GLY A 75 -8.32 7.29 -2.70
CA GLY A 75 -7.85 8.42 -1.91
C GLY A 75 -8.89 9.00 -0.97
N GLU A 76 -10.14 8.62 -1.07
CA GLU A 76 -11.15 9.04 -0.09
C GLU A 76 -11.12 8.11 1.12
N TRP A 77 -10.74 8.64 2.27
CA TRP A 77 -10.62 7.88 3.52
C TRP A 77 -11.57 8.44 4.57
N GLN A 78 -12.38 7.55 5.12
CA GLN A 78 -13.24 7.85 6.27
C GLN A 78 -12.63 7.20 7.50
N PHE A 79 -12.18 8.00 8.46
CA PHE A 79 -11.56 7.45 9.68
C PHE A 79 -12.65 6.95 10.62
N VAL A 80 -12.49 5.71 11.08
CA VAL A 80 -13.46 5.03 11.94
C VAL A 80 -12.75 4.35 13.10
N ASP A 81 -13.51 4.05 14.16
CA ASP A 81 -12.98 3.33 15.32
C ASP A 81 -13.25 1.82 15.24
N SER A 82 -14.21 1.41 14.41
CA SER A 82 -14.58 0.00 14.31
C SER A 82 -15.00 -0.34 12.89
N PHE A 83 -14.85 -1.62 12.55
CA PHE A 83 -15.20 -2.17 11.25
C PHE A 83 -14.55 -1.43 10.07
N PRO A 84 -13.21 -1.24 10.12
CA PRO A 84 -12.52 -0.61 8.99
C PRO A 84 -12.40 -1.57 7.81
N ASP A 85 -12.20 -0.97 6.64
CA ASP A 85 -11.82 -1.73 5.46
C ASP A 85 -10.33 -2.11 5.51
N PHE A 86 -9.50 -1.23 6.08
CA PHE A 86 -8.09 -1.54 6.36
C PHE A 86 -7.58 -0.65 7.50
N THR A 87 -6.43 -1.02 8.04
CA THR A 87 -5.79 -0.30 9.15
C THR A 87 -4.50 0.35 8.69
N ILE A 88 -4.18 1.48 9.28
CA ILE A 88 -2.92 2.19 9.02
C ILE A 88 -2.22 2.50 10.33
N GLN A 89 -0.89 2.64 10.24
CA GLN A 89 -0.05 3.13 11.33
C GLN A 89 0.78 4.29 10.78
N PHE A 90 0.73 5.43 11.45
CA PHE A 90 1.58 6.56 11.07
C PHE A 90 2.99 6.31 11.53
N VAL A 91 3.95 6.54 10.63
CA VAL A 91 5.38 6.37 10.90
C VAL A 91 6.15 7.59 10.41
N ASP A 92 7.31 7.83 11.01
CA ASP A 92 8.20 8.92 10.60
C ASP A 92 9.24 8.47 9.58
N SER A 93 9.47 7.16 9.49
CA SER A 93 10.47 6.61 8.58
C SER A 93 10.05 5.21 8.13
N PHE A 94 10.58 4.80 7.00
CA PHE A 94 10.33 3.48 6.42
C PHE A 94 8.84 3.19 6.24
N PRO A 95 8.08 4.12 5.61
CA PRO A 95 6.66 3.85 5.35
C PRO A 95 6.48 2.84 4.23
N ASP A 96 5.31 2.22 4.20
CA ASP A 96 4.88 1.46 3.04
C ASP A 96 4.44 2.40 1.92
N ILE A 97 3.70 3.45 2.28
CA ILE A 97 3.28 4.49 1.33
C ILE A 97 3.41 5.87 1.97
N LYS A 98 3.59 6.88 1.13
CA LYS A 98 3.58 8.29 1.53
C LYS A 98 2.28 8.92 1.06
N ILE A 99 1.61 9.64 1.95
CA ILE A 99 0.35 10.30 1.63
C ILE A 99 0.46 11.80 1.85
N GLN A 100 -0.35 12.55 1.12
CA GLN A 100 -0.53 13.98 1.32
C GLN A 100 -2.03 14.25 1.42
N TYR A 101 -2.45 14.94 2.48
CA TYR A 101 -3.85 15.33 2.62
C TYR A 101 -4.18 16.45 1.65
N VAL A 102 -5.32 16.30 0.99
CA VAL A 102 -5.83 17.29 0.01
C VAL A 102 -7.30 17.57 0.28
N ASN A 103 -7.78 18.71 -0.19
CA ASN A 103 -9.19 19.07 -0.10
C ASN A 103 -9.96 18.69 -1.36
N SER A 104 -9.26 18.42 -2.45
CA SER A 104 -9.88 18.06 -3.73
C SER A 104 -8.93 17.22 -4.55
N PHE A 105 -9.47 16.47 -5.49
CA PHE A 105 -8.72 15.62 -6.41
C PHE A 105 -7.84 14.59 -5.68
N PRO A 106 -8.43 13.75 -4.80
CA PRO A 106 -7.67 12.66 -4.22
C PRO A 106 -7.34 11.61 -5.28
N GLY A 107 -6.37 10.75 -4.96
CA GLY A 107 -6.02 9.64 -5.82
C GLY A 107 -4.53 9.43 -5.94
N VAL A 108 -4.16 8.55 -6.85
CA VAL A 108 -2.77 8.18 -7.07
C VAL A 108 -2.01 9.38 -7.63
N SER A 109 -0.83 9.58 -7.08
CA SER A 109 0.03 10.70 -7.45
C SER A 109 0.97 10.27 -8.57
N ASN A 110 0.78 10.83 -9.74
CA ASN A 110 1.65 10.56 -10.89
C ASN A 110 2.14 11.84 -11.51
#